data_a2c99a11cfe05edc21328f431b9a39f7
#
_entry.id   a2c99a11cfe05edc21328f431b9a39f7
#
_cell.length_a   1.000
_cell.length_b   1.000
_cell.length_c   1.000
_cell.angle_alpha   90.00
_cell.angle_beta   90.00
_cell.angle_gamma   90.00
#
_symmetry.space_group_name_H-M   'P 1'
#
loop_
_entity.id
_entity.type
_entity.pdbx_description
1 polymer ?
#
loop_
_entity_poly.entity_id
_entity_poly.type
_entity_poly.pdbx_seq_one_letter_code
_entity_poly.pdbx_strand_id
1 'polypeptide(L)'
;IGVPGIAARTFSAVAREGASVLMISQSSSEQSICFVIATEVVPAVIRSIEEELALELGRRDVERVWSLDDVVIVSAVGTGMRGTPGVAYRIFGALGQSNINVIAIAQGSSECSVSLVVAAEDAVSAVQQIPKEALLAILDPQGGRGES
;
A
#
# COMPACT_ATOMS: atom_id res chain seq x y z
N ILE A 1 -7.40 -11.07 17.27
CA ILE A 1 -7.96 -9.93 18.00
C ILE A 1 -6.86 -8.94 18.29
N GLY A 2 -6.96 -7.75 17.73
CA GLY A 2 -5.93 -6.73 17.83
C GLY A 2 -5.71 -6.27 19.28
N VAL A 3 -4.45 -5.96 19.59
CA VAL A 3 -4.10 -5.30 20.85
C VAL A 3 -4.48 -3.83 20.73
N PRO A 4 -5.24 -3.27 21.69
CA PRO A 4 -5.65 -1.87 21.61
C PRO A 4 -4.45 -0.92 21.50
N GLY A 5 -4.54 0.04 20.61
CA GLY A 5 -3.53 1.07 20.44
C GLY A 5 -2.32 0.68 19.60
N ILE A 6 -2.25 -0.53 19.06
CA ILE A 6 -1.13 -0.97 18.23
C ILE A 6 -0.96 -0.06 17.00
N ALA A 7 -2.04 0.26 16.32
CA ALA A 7 -1.98 1.13 15.14
C ALA A 7 -1.42 2.52 15.49
N ALA A 8 -1.93 3.12 16.57
CA ALA A 8 -1.46 4.43 17.02
C ALA A 8 0.02 4.41 17.38
N ARG A 9 0.46 3.39 18.08
CA ARG A 9 1.86 3.26 18.48
C ARG A 9 2.77 3.00 17.28
N THR A 10 2.30 2.19 16.32
CA THR A 10 3.03 1.92 15.08
C THR A 10 3.26 3.22 14.30
N PHE A 11 2.20 4.01 14.08
CA PHE A 11 2.33 5.25 13.33
C PHE A 11 3.08 6.34 14.11
N SER A 12 3.02 6.35 15.44
CA SER A 12 3.88 7.18 16.26
C SER A 12 5.36 6.87 16.02
N ALA A 13 5.70 5.59 15.98
CA ALA A 13 7.08 5.16 15.71
C ALA A 13 7.54 5.61 14.32
N VAL A 14 6.67 5.49 13.32
CA VAL A 14 6.95 5.96 11.96
C VAL A 14 7.20 7.47 11.95
N ALA A 15 6.35 8.23 12.63
CA ALA A 15 6.45 9.69 12.69
C ALA A 15 7.74 10.15 13.35
N ARG A 16 8.20 9.45 14.38
CA ARG A 16 9.46 9.79 15.07
C ARG A 16 10.66 9.76 14.13
N GLU A 17 10.60 8.93 13.09
CA GLU A 17 11.69 8.84 12.10
C GLU A 17 11.53 9.86 10.97
N GLY A 18 10.54 10.74 11.05
CA GLY A 18 10.29 11.74 10.01
C GLY A 18 9.78 11.15 8.70
N ALA A 19 9.30 9.92 8.72
CA ALA A 19 8.83 9.25 7.53
C ALA A 19 7.40 9.66 7.19
N SER A 20 7.13 9.85 5.90
CA SER A 20 5.78 10.07 5.39
C SER A 20 5.20 8.76 4.94
N VAL A 21 3.98 8.48 5.36
CA VAL A 21 3.24 7.31 4.90
C VAL A 21 2.54 7.65 3.60
N LEU A 22 2.90 6.93 2.55
CA LEU A 22 2.39 7.18 1.20
C LEU A 22 1.04 6.51 0.96
N MET A 23 0.81 5.39 1.60
CA MET A 23 -0.40 4.61 1.48
C MET A 23 -0.55 3.71 2.69
N ILE A 24 -1.78 3.53 3.16
CA ILE A 24 -2.11 2.61 4.25
C ILE A 24 -3.15 1.61 3.75
N SER A 25 -2.92 0.34 4.03
CA SER A 25 -3.90 -0.70 3.78
C SER A 25 -3.99 -1.59 5.01
N GLN A 26 -5.21 -1.89 5.44
CA GLN A 26 -5.46 -2.75 6.57
C GLN A 26 -6.45 -3.84 6.17
N SER A 27 -6.08 -5.09 6.41
CA SER A 27 -6.98 -6.20 6.13
C SER A 27 -7.99 -6.34 7.25
N SER A 28 -9.25 -6.49 6.88
CA SER A 28 -10.32 -6.72 7.85
C SER A 28 -10.32 -8.14 8.41
N SER A 29 -9.77 -9.09 7.67
CA SER A 29 -9.76 -10.49 8.06
C SER A 29 -8.50 -10.89 8.83
N GLU A 30 -7.43 -10.14 8.66
CA GLU A 30 -6.16 -10.37 9.31
C GLU A 30 -5.79 -9.15 10.13
N GLN A 31 -5.12 -9.37 11.23
CA GLN A 31 -4.74 -8.29 12.12
C GLN A 31 -3.36 -7.76 11.72
N SER A 32 -3.26 -7.38 10.48
CA SER A 32 -2.04 -6.83 9.93
C SER A 32 -2.23 -5.39 9.47
N ILE A 33 -1.23 -4.59 9.69
CA ILE A 33 -1.17 -3.21 9.21
C ILE A 33 -0.10 -3.17 8.13
N CYS A 34 -0.48 -2.72 6.96
CA CYS A 34 0.43 -2.57 5.83
C CYS A 34 0.46 -1.11 5.41
N PHE A 35 1.64 -0.56 5.22
CA PHE A 35 1.77 0.81 4.73
C PHE A 35 3.03 0.94 3.87
N VAL A 36 3.03 1.94 3.02
CA VAL A 36 4.12 2.19 2.10
C VAL A 36 4.83 3.47 2.50
N ILE A 37 6.15 3.40 2.59
CA ILE A 37 7.01 4.53 2.91
C ILE A 37 8.17 4.56 1.91
N ALA A 38 8.91 5.66 1.87
CA ALA A 38 10.08 5.77 1.03
C ALA A 38 11.12 4.73 1.43
N THR A 39 11.75 4.12 0.45
CA THR A 39 12.71 3.01 0.65
C THR A 39 13.85 3.39 1.60
N GLU A 40 14.33 4.62 1.48
CA GLU A 40 15.48 5.10 2.27
C GLU A 40 15.24 5.14 3.78
N VAL A 41 13.98 5.28 4.22
CA VAL A 41 13.66 5.36 5.64
C VAL A 41 13.24 4.00 6.23
N VAL A 42 13.09 2.97 5.41
CA VAL A 42 12.62 1.65 5.85
C VAL A 42 13.45 1.07 7.01
N PRO A 43 14.79 1.02 6.94
CA PRO A 43 15.55 0.41 8.04
C PRO A 43 15.33 1.12 9.37
N ALA A 44 15.30 2.45 9.37
CA ALA A 44 15.10 3.22 10.59
C ALA A 44 13.67 3.03 11.14
N VAL A 45 12.69 2.99 10.24
CA VAL A 45 11.29 2.79 10.62
C VAL A 45 11.09 1.40 11.23
N ILE A 46 11.64 0.36 10.63
CA ILE A 46 11.54 -1.00 11.17
C ILE A 46 12.11 -1.07 12.57
N ARG A 47 13.29 -0.49 12.80
CA ARG A 47 13.90 -0.46 14.13
C ARG A 47 13.02 0.28 15.13
N SER A 48 12.48 1.42 14.72
CA SER A 48 11.62 2.22 15.60
C SER A 48 10.35 1.48 15.99
N ILE A 49 9.74 0.77 15.04
CA ILE A 49 8.54 -0.04 15.31
C ILE A 49 8.90 -1.22 16.22
N GLU A 50 10.00 -1.91 15.96
CA GLU A 50 10.42 -3.04 16.77
C GLU A 50 10.71 -2.63 18.21
N GLU A 51 11.30 -1.46 18.42
CA GLU A 51 11.53 -0.91 19.75
C GLU A 51 10.20 -0.56 20.44
N GLU A 52 9.30 0.10 19.72
CA GLU A 52 8.01 0.50 20.27
C GLU A 52 7.15 -0.70 20.63
N LEU A 53 7.18 -1.75 19.83
CA LEU A 53 6.38 -2.95 20.00
C LEU A 53 7.16 -4.12 20.58
N ALA A 54 8.30 -3.85 21.24
CA ALA A 54 9.16 -4.90 21.76
C ALA A 54 8.43 -5.88 22.69
N LEU A 55 7.55 -5.36 23.55
CA LEU A 55 6.77 -6.18 24.46
C LEU A 55 5.81 -7.10 23.72
N GLU A 56 5.08 -6.54 22.76
CA GLU A 56 4.12 -7.29 21.96
C GLU A 56 4.81 -8.32 21.06
N LEU A 57 5.98 -8.01 20.53
CA LEU A 57 6.78 -8.96 19.77
C LEU A 57 7.26 -10.11 20.67
N GLY A 58 7.71 -9.78 21.88
CA GLY A 58 8.15 -10.80 22.86
C GLY A 58 7.02 -11.73 23.29
N ARG A 59 5.82 -11.21 23.42
CA ARG A 59 4.62 -11.98 23.80
C ARG A 59 3.95 -12.68 22.62
N ARG A 60 4.42 -12.41 21.41
CA ARG A 60 3.82 -12.88 20.16
C ARG A 60 2.41 -12.34 19.90
N ASP A 61 2.04 -11.24 20.54
CA ASP A 61 0.85 -10.46 20.18
C ASP A 61 1.03 -9.82 18.80
N VAL A 62 2.28 -9.48 18.48
CA VAL A 62 2.71 -9.11 17.13
C VAL A 62 3.73 -10.15 16.68
N GLU A 63 3.48 -10.79 15.54
CA GLU A 63 4.35 -11.86 15.07
C GLU A 63 5.68 -11.33 14.56
N ARG A 64 5.64 -10.31 13.72
CA ARG A 64 6.86 -9.76 13.12
C ARG A 64 6.60 -8.39 12.50
N VAL A 65 7.68 -7.66 12.33
CA VAL A 65 7.75 -6.46 11.50
C VAL A 65 8.67 -6.77 10.33
N TRP A 66 8.22 -6.56 9.11
CA TRP A 66 8.99 -6.90 7.92
C TRP A 66 8.68 -5.94 6.80
N SER A 67 9.56 -5.90 5.81
CA SER A 67 9.39 -5.05 4.65
C SER A 67 9.50 -5.83 3.35
N LEU A 68 8.88 -5.31 2.32
CA LEU A 68 8.98 -5.81 0.96
C LEU A 68 9.50 -4.67 0.09
N ASP A 69 10.59 -4.90 -0.61
CA ASP A 69 11.25 -3.91 -1.46
C ASP A 69 10.74 -4.00 -2.90
N ASP A 70 11.17 -3.02 -3.71
CA ASP A 70 10.93 -2.98 -5.16
C ASP A 70 9.44 -3.06 -5.50
N VAL A 71 8.66 -2.22 -4.82
CA VAL A 71 7.22 -2.08 -5.08
C VAL A 71 6.91 -0.69 -5.63
N VAL A 72 5.81 -0.59 -6.34
CA VAL A 72 5.33 0.65 -6.93
C VAL A 72 3.84 0.80 -6.61
N ILE A 73 3.42 2.01 -6.29
CA ILE A 73 2.00 2.33 -6.12
C ILE A 73 1.47 2.81 -7.46
N VAL A 74 0.45 2.13 -7.96
CA VAL A 74 -0.28 2.56 -9.15
C VAL A 74 -1.65 3.02 -8.70
N SER A 75 -1.99 4.26 -8.98
CA SER A 75 -3.28 4.84 -8.61
C SER A 75 -4.11 5.11 -9.85
N ALA A 76 -5.30 4.57 -9.88
CA ALA A 76 -6.29 4.85 -10.91
C ALA A 76 -7.28 5.85 -10.35
N VAL A 77 -7.40 7.00 -10.99
CA VAL A 77 -8.28 8.08 -10.56
C VAL A 77 -9.17 8.47 -11.73
N GLY A 78 -10.44 8.62 -11.49
CA GLY A 78 -11.32 9.09 -12.55
C GLY A 78 -12.72 9.36 -12.04
N THR A 79 -13.32 10.41 -12.57
CA THR A 79 -14.72 10.75 -12.27
C THR A 79 -15.68 9.67 -12.75
N GLY A 80 -15.30 8.94 -13.79
CA GLY A 80 -16.09 7.81 -14.30
C GLY A 80 -16.14 6.60 -13.38
N MET A 81 -15.27 6.54 -12.37
CA MET A 81 -15.31 5.47 -11.37
C MET A 81 -16.47 5.66 -10.39
N ARG A 82 -16.86 6.91 -10.17
CA ARG A 82 -17.94 7.24 -9.28
C ARG A 82 -19.28 6.98 -9.99
N GLY A 83 -20.06 6.12 -9.43
CA GLY A 83 -21.37 5.78 -10.00
C GLY A 83 -21.30 4.84 -11.21
N THR A 84 -20.12 4.34 -11.57
CA THR A 84 -19.98 3.33 -12.61
C THR A 84 -19.63 1.99 -11.97
N PRO A 85 -20.62 1.12 -11.74
CA PRO A 85 -20.36 -0.18 -11.14
C PRO A 85 -19.39 -1.00 -11.98
N GLY A 86 -18.49 -1.70 -11.33
CA GLY A 86 -17.62 -2.65 -11.99
C GLY A 86 -16.32 -2.11 -12.51
N VAL A 87 -16.01 -0.80 -12.36
CA VAL A 87 -14.71 -0.27 -12.80
C VAL A 87 -13.58 -0.93 -12.01
N ALA A 88 -13.71 -0.99 -10.69
CA ALA A 88 -12.71 -1.66 -9.85
C ALA A 88 -12.59 -3.13 -10.24
N TYR A 89 -13.71 -3.80 -10.47
CA TYR A 89 -13.71 -5.19 -10.91
C TYR A 89 -12.97 -5.38 -12.23
N ARG A 90 -13.18 -4.48 -13.20
CA ARG A 90 -12.49 -4.55 -14.48
C ARG A 90 -10.98 -4.37 -14.33
N ILE A 91 -10.57 -3.45 -13.44
CA ILE A 91 -9.15 -3.23 -13.14
C ILE A 91 -8.52 -4.52 -12.58
N PHE A 92 -9.13 -5.08 -11.54
CA PHE A 92 -8.59 -6.28 -10.91
C PHE A 92 -8.65 -7.50 -11.83
N GLY A 93 -9.71 -7.63 -12.60
CA GLY A 93 -9.83 -8.70 -13.58
C GLY A 93 -8.75 -8.64 -14.65
N ALA A 94 -8.48 -7.44 -15.17
CA ALA A 94 -7.45 -7.24 -16.17
C ALA A 94 -6.05 -7.57 -15.61
N LEU A 95 -5.76 -7.15 -14.39
CA LEU A 95 -4.48 -7.44 -13.74
C LEU A 95 -4.33 -8.95 -13.49
N GLY A 96 -5.39 -9.61 -13.05
CA GLY A 96 -5.38 -11.05 -12.83
C GLY A 96 -5.14 -11.84 -14.10
N GLN A 97 -5.73 -11.43 -15.22
CA GLN A 97 -5.51 -12.08 -16.52
C GLN A 97 -4.06 -11.97 -16.99
N SER A 98 -3.36 -10.93 -16.58
CA SER A 98 -1.97 -10.69 -16.92
C SER A 98 -1.00 -11.28 -15.90
N ASN A 99 -1.49 -12.06 -14.95
CA ASN A 99 -0.71 -12.65 -13.87
C ASN A 99 0.03 -11.62 -13.00
N ILE A 100 -0.53 -10.44 -12.88
CA ILE A 100 0.03 -9.40 -12.02
C ILE A 100 -0.51 -9.59 -10.61
N ASN A 101 0.40 -9.80 -9.66
CA ASN A 101 0.03 -9.94 -8.27
C ASN A 101 -0.14 -8.56 -7.63
N VAL A 102 -1.32 -8.30 -7.08
CA VAL A 102 -1.59 -7.08 -6.32
C VAL A 102 -1.22 -7.35 -4.87
N ILE A 103 -0.22 -6.63 -4.38
CA ILE A 103 0.32 -6.82 -3.02
C ILE A 103 -0.59 -6.19 -1.97
N ALA A 104 -1.09 -4.99 -2.26
CA ALA A 104 -1.98 -4.27 -1.37
C ALA A 104 -2.90 -3.35 -2.16
N ILE A 105 -4.03 -3.03 -1.57
CA ILE A 105 -5.06 -2.20 -2.20
C ILE A 105 -5.53 -1.17 -1.17
N ALA A 106 -5.67 0.08 -1.60
CA ALA A 106 -6.35 1.10 -0.82
C ALA A 106 -7.32 1.85 -1.72
N GLN A 107 -8.50 2.08 -1.24
CA GLN A 107 -9.53 2.84 -1.95
C GLN A 107 -9.76 4.16 -1.22
N GLY A 108 -9.76 5.24 -1.99
CA GLY A 108 -9.99 6.56 -1.43
C GLY A 108 -11.43 6.73 -0.95
N SER A 109 -11.61 7.59 0.05
CA SER A 109 -12.92 7.86 0.64
C SER A 109 -13.89 8.50 -0.36
N SER A 110 -13.38 9.13 -1.40
CA SER A 110 -14.20 9.75 -2.44
C SER A 110 -14.74 8.78 -3.48
N GLU A 111 -14.35 7.52 -3.44
CA GLU A 111 -14.70 6.48 -4.41
C GLU A 111 -14.20 6.75 -5.83
N CYS A 112 -13.43 7.81 -6.02
CA CYS A 112 -12.90 8.20 -7.33
C CYS A 112 -11.50 7.68 -7.58
N SER A 113 -10.89 6.99 -6.62
CA SER A 113 -9.53 6.50 -6.77
C SER A 113 -9.36 5.11 -6.16
N VAL A 114 -8.54 4.32 -6.80
CA VAL A 114 -8.07 3.04 -6.29
C VAL A 114 -6.55 3.03 -6.40
N SER A 115 -5.88 2.75 -5.31
CA SER A 115 -4.42 2.63 -5.28
C SER A 115 -4.02 1.18 -5.08
N LEU A 116 -3.07 0.73 -5.88
CA LEU A 116 -2.59 -0.65 -5.88
C LEU A 116 -1.09 -0.65 -5.66
N VAL A 117 -0.60 -1.59 -4.87
CA VAL A 117 0.82 -1.86 -4.76
C VAL A 117 1.14 -3.10 -5.55
N VAL A 118 2.05 -2.98 -6.49
CA VAL A 118 2.53 -4.08 -7.32
C VAL A 118 4.06 -4.13 -7.28
N ALA A 119 4.63 -5.26 -7.64
CA ALA A 119 6.08 -5.35 -7.80
C ALA A 119 6.54 -4.38 -8.89
N ALA A 120 7.71 -3.79 -8.71
CA ALA A 120 8.24 -2.82 -9.68
C ALA A 120 8.36 -3.40 -11.09
N GLU A 121 8.69 -4.67 -11.20
CA GLU A 121 8.78 -5.38 -12.49
C GLU A 121 7.44 -5.49 -13.21
N ASP A 122 6.34 -5.41 -12.48
CA ASP A 122 4.98 -5.51 -13.04
C ASP A 122 4.34 -4.15 -13.32
N ALA A 123 5.00 -3.06 -12.94
CA ALA A 123 4.39 -1.72 -12.99
C ALA A 123 3.96 -1.32 -14.40
N VAL A 124 4.81 -1.53 -15.40
CA VAL A 124 4.51 -1.17 -16.79
C VAL A 124 3.33 -1.98 -17.32
N SER A 125 3.35 -3.29 -17.09
CA SER A 125 2.24 -4.16 -17.50
C SER A 125 0.95 -3.78 -16.80
N ALA A 126 1.00 -3.47 -15.51
CA ALA A 126 -0.17 -3.04 -14.74
C ALA A 126 -0.81 -1.80 -15.34
N VAL A 127 -0.01 -0.79 -15.66
CA VAL A 127 -0.50 0.46 -16.26
C VAL A 127 -1.16 0.19 -17.61
N GLN A 128 -0.56 -0.68 -18.42
CA GLN A 128 -1.10 -1.01 -19.74
C GLN A 128 -2.44 -1.74 -19.68
N GLN A 129 -2.70 -2.48 -18.59
CA GLN A 129 -3.92 -3.25 -18.43
C GLN A 129 -5.08 -2.45 -17.82
N ILE A 130 -4.79 -1.31 -17.20
CA ILE A 130 -5.82 -0.49 -16.58
C ILE A 130 -6.62 0.25 -17.66
N PRO A 131 -7.96 0.30 -17.54
CA PRO A 131 -8.79 1.00 -18.52
C PRO A 131 -8.39 2.46 -18.70
N LYS A 132 -8.41 2.94 -19.94
CA LYS A 132 -7.95 4.28 -20.30
C LYS A 132 -8.84 5.41 -19.75
N GLU A 133 -10.04 5.07 -19.28
CA GLU A 133 -10.96 6.04 -18.68
C GLU A 133 -10.45 6.54 -17.33
N ALA A 134 -9.51 5.82 -16.71
CA ALA A 134 -8.92 6.22 -15.44
C ALA A 134 -7.64 7.01 -15.68
N LEU A 135 -7.49 8.12 -14.96
CA LEU A 135 -6.22 8.82 -14.91
C LEU A 135 -5.27 8.04 -14.00
N LEU A 136 -4.08 7.77 -14.49
CA LEU A 136 -3.11 6.99 -13.76
C LEU A 136 -2.04 7.90 -13.16
N ALA A 137 -1.69 7.62 -11.92
CA ALA A 137 -0.53 8.18 -11.27
C ALA A 137 0.32 7.02 -10.75
N ILE A 138 1.62 7.13 -10.94
CA ILE A 138 2.56 6.12 -10.46
C ILE A 138 3.45 6.79 -9.44
N LEU A 139 3.56 6.18 -8.26
CA LEU A 139 4.47 6.61 -7.22
C LEU A 139 5.43 5.48 -6.94
N ASP A 140 6.70 5.74 -7.21
CA ASP A 140 7.77 4.81 -6.92
C ASP A 140 8.42 5.22 -5.59
N PRO A 141 8.28 4.40 -4.53
CA PRO A 141 8.89 4.71 -3.23
C PRO A 141 10.41 4.78 -3.28
N GLN A 142 11.01 4.34 -4.38
CA GLN A 142 12.47 4.38 -4.58
C GLN A 142 12.95 5.68 -5.20
N GLY A 143 12.04 6.63 -5.49
CA GLY A 143 12.40 8.00 -5.85
C GLY A 143 11.99 8.49 -7.22
N GLY A 144 11.18 7.75 -7.97
CA GLY A 144 10.69 8.21 -9.27
C GLY A 144 9.19 8.51 -9.26
N ARG A 145 8.80 9.65 -9.83
CA ARG A 145 7.43 9.86 -10.25
C ARG A 145 7.38 9.64 -11.75
N GLY A 146 6.65 8.61 -12.16
CA GLY A 146 6.34 8.41 -13.56
C GLY A 146 4.92 8.86 -13.83
N GLU A 147 4.73 9.70 -14.81
CA GLU A 147 3.41 10.00 -15.35
C GLU A 147 3.23 9.20 -16.64
N SER A 148 2.06 8.60 -16.79
CA SER A 148 1.71 7.92 -18.02
C SER A 148 0.66 8.70 -18.79
#